data_0e421364b8dc29d7723f36e03ff452ae
#
_entry.id   0e421364b8dc29d7723f36e03ff452ae
#
_cell.length_a   1.000
_cell.length_b   1.000
_cell.length_c   1.000
_cell.angle_alpha   90.00
_cell.angle_beta   90.00
_cell.angle_gamma   90.00
#
_symmetry.space_group_name_H-M   'P 1'
#
loop_
_entity.id
_entity.type
_entity.pdbx_description
1 polymer ?
#
loop_
_entity_poly.entity_id
_entity_poly.type
_entity_poly.pdbx_seq_one_letter_code
_entity_poly.pdbx_strand_id
1 'polypeptide(L)'
;VRIPVDESGRLLINYLGPAKTFPHYSIADILKGRIPPEAFKGKIILIGATATGIYDLRVTPFSTVYPGVEIHATVIDNILHRNFLTYSGWIRFLDMCVIIALGLLAGIALPRFGAIAGIAIILGLVVSFFLVNTFIFSHFNIWMNLIYPLLTVVTIYLGISVYRYITEEKEKK
;
A
#
# COMPACT_ATOMS: atom_id res chain seq x y z
N VAL A 1 24.34 -0.71 5.19
CA VAL A 1 22.92 -0.36 5.16
C VAL A 1 22.14 -1.55 5.72
N ARG A 2 21.21 -1.32 6.67
CA ARG A 2 20.25 -2.35 7.08
C ARG A 2 19.06 -2.26 6.14
N ILE A 3 18.73 -3.36 5.49
CA ILE A 3 17.58 -3.48 4.58
C ILE A 3 16.46 -4.14 5.39
N PRO A 4 15.26 -3.52 5.50
CA PRO A 4 14.14 -4.12 6.20
C PRO A 4 13.56 -5.26 5.36
N VAL A 5 13.72 -6.48 5.83
CA VAL A 5 13.17 -7.68 5.22
C VAL A 5 12.25 -8.39 6.21
N ASP A 6 11.29 -9.16 5.69
CA ASP A 6 10.45 -10.02 6.51
C ASP A 6 11.20 -11.28 6.98
N GLU A 7 10.52 -12.16 7.74
CA GLU A 7 11.06 -13.42 8.26
C GLU A 7 11.53 -14.38 7.15
N SER A 8 11.09 -14.19 5.92
CA SER A 8 11.47 -14.96 4.74
C SER A 8 12.55 -14.28 3.89
N GLY A 9 13.10 -13.15 4.34
CA GLY A 9 14.10 -12.37 3.61
C GLY A 9 13.53 -11.53 2.46
N ARG A 10 12.22 -11.28 2.40
CA ARG A 10 11.57 -10.51 1.34
C ARG A 10 11.52 -9.04 1.69
N LEU A 11 11.88 -8.20 0.72
CA LEU A 11 11.79 -6.75 0.79
C LEU A 11 10.48 -6.26 0.15
N LEU A 12 9.79 -5.33 0.80
CA LEU A 12 8.72 -4.57 0.16
C LEU A 12 9.32 -3.46 -0.69
N ILE A 13 9.02 -3.49 -1.98
CA ILE A 13 9.54 -2.53 -2.94
C ILE A 13 8.71 -1.25 -2.88
N ASN A 14 9.34 -0.12 -2.61
CA ASN A 14 8.73 1.19 -2.76
C ASN A 14 8.89 1.64 -4.21
N TYR A 15 7.89 1.37 -5.02
CA TYR A 15 7.93 1.73 -6.44
C TYR A 15 7.87 3.26 -6.62
N LEU A 16 8.76 3.79 -7.45
CA LEU A 16 8.89 5.22 -7.71
C LEU A 16 7.88 5.76 -8.72
N GLY A 17 7.32 4.87 -9.55
CA GLY A 17 6.36 5.26 -10.60
C GLY A 17 6.14 4.18 -11.66
N PRO A 18 5.48 4.55 -12.77
CA PRO A 18 5.22 3.64 -13.88
C PRO A 18 6.51 3.25 -14.62
N ALA A 19 6.40 2.34 -15.58
CA ALA A 19 7.52 1.95 -16.44
C ALA A 19 8.14 3.19 -17.13
N LYS A 20 9.46 3.17 -17.31
CA LYS A 20 10.30 4.27 -17.80
C LYS A 20 10.47 5.45 -16.83
N THR A 21 10.30 5.22 -15.54
CA THR A 21 10.66 6.19 -14.50
C THR A 21 12.15 6.49 -14.50
N PHE A 22 13.00 5.50 -14.77
CA PHE A 22 14.44 5.70 -14.96
C PHE A 22 14.77 6.04 -16.43
N PRO A 23 15.87 6.75 -16.71
CA PRO A 23 16.31 7.00 -18.08
C PRO A 23 16.63 5.69 -18.82
N HIS A 24 16.07 5.53 -20.02
CA HIS A 24 16.28 4.37 -20.88
C HIS A 24 17.06 4.79 -22.12
N TYR A 25 18.07 4.02 -22.49
CA TYR A 25 18.86 4.22 -23.68
C TYR A 25 18.89 2.91 -24.48
N SER A 26 18.70 3.03 -25.80
CA SER A 26 18.85 1.87 -26.68
C SER A 26 20.32 1.45 -26.77
N ILE A 27 20.59 0.15 -26.60
CA ILE A 27 21.94 -0.37 -26.76
C ILE A 27 22.49 -0.11 -28.17
N ALA A 28 21.62 -0.11 -29.18
CA ALA A 28 21.99 0.20 -30.54
C ALA A 28 22.45 1.65 -30.71
N ASP A 29 21.86 2.60 -29.97
CA ASP A 29 22.26 4.01 -30.01
C ASP A 29 23.57 4.24 -29.26
N ILE A 30 23.79 3.50 -28.18
CA ILE A 30 25.07 3.51 -27.45
C ILE A 30 26.19 3.00 -28.34
N LEU A 31 26.00 1.85 -28.99
CA LEU A 31 26.99 1.25 -29.88
C LEU A 31 27.29 2.11 -31.13
N LYS A 32 26.32 2.89 -31.59
CA LYS A 32 26.49 3.84 -32.68
C LYS A 32 27.09 5.19 -32.26
N GLY A 33 27.46 5.34 -30.99
CA GLY A 33 28.02 6.58 -30.44
C GLY A 33 27.05 7.77 -30.42
N ARG A 34 25.73 7.52 -30.46
CA ARG A 34 24.70 8.57 -30.42
C ARG A 34 24.46 9.12 -29.01
N ILE A 35 24.84 8.36 -28.00
CA ILE A 35 24.70 8.74 -26.59
C ILE A 35 26.09 9.13 -26.08
N PRO A 36 26.26 10.36 -25.56
CA PRO A 36 27.55 10.82 -25.09
C PRO A 36 27.95 10.05 -23.80
N PRO A 37 29.25 9.73 -23.62
CA PRO A 37 29.76 8.98 -22.45
C PRO A 37 29.41 9.67 -21.11
N GLU A 38 29.27 10.98 -21.11
CA GLU A 38 28.93 11.78 -19.93
C GLU A 38 27.56 11.40 -19.34
N ALA A 39 26.64 10.88 -20.19
CA ALA A 39 25.33 10.40 -19.76
C ALA A 39 25.42 9.27 -18.74
N PHE A 40 26.53 8.53 -18.73
CA PHE A 40 26.77 7.35 -17.89
C PHE A 40 27.74 7.61 -16.74
N LYS A 41 28.44 8.74 -16.75
CA LYS A 41 29.47 9.03 -15.74
C LYS A 41 28.88 9.12 -14.35
N GLY A 42 29.45 8.33 -13.41
CA GLY A 42 29.03 8.32 -12.02
C GLY A 42 27.66 7.68 -11.77
N LYS A 43 27.12 6.92 -12.74
CA LYS A 43 25.81 6.24 -12.62
C LYS A 43 25.98 4.73 -12.57
N ILE A 44 25.02 4.09 -11.91
CA ILE A 44 24.84 2.64 -11.98
C ILE A 44 24.06 2.34 -13.25
N ILE A 45 24.59 1.45 -14.10
CA ILE A 45 23.99 1.09 -15.38
C ILE A 45 23.47 -0.33 -15.25
N LEU A 46 22.21 -0.53 -15.57
CA LEU A 46 21.60 -1.85 -15.68
C LEU A 46 21.33 -2.14 -17.17
N ILE A 47 21.70 -3.33 -17.59
CA ILE A 47 21.45 -3.82 -18.95
C ILE A 47 20.40 -4.91 -18.83
N GLY A 48 19.28 -4.76 -19.54
CA GLY A 48 18.20 -5.73 -19.51
C GLY A 48 17.27 -5.60 -20.70
N ALA A 49 16.47 -6.63 -20.89
CA ALA A 49 15.49 -6.70 -21.96
C ALA A 49 14.23 -5.93 -21.57
N THR A 50 13.82 -5.00 -22.43
CA THR A 50 12.60 -4.19 -22.23
C THR A 50 11.60 -4.33 -23.36
N ALA A 51 11.92 -5.12 -24.41
CA ALA A 51 11.06 -5.29 -25.58
C ALA A 51 9.88 -6.22 -25.27
N THR A 52 8.72 -5.89 -25.82
CA THR A 52 7.52 -6.72 -25.80
C THR A 52 7.81 -8.07 -26.49
N GLY A 53 7.53 -9.19 -25.82
CA GLY A 53 7.82 -10.54 -26.33
C GLY A 53 9.06 -11.20 -25.71
N ILE A 54 9.85 -10.48 -24.93
CA ILE A 54 10.87 -11.06 -24.07
C ILE A 54 10.22 -11.28 -22.69
N TYR A 55 10.29 -12.51 -22.16
CA TYR A 55 9.52 -12.97 -20.99
C TYR A 55 9.88 -12.34 -19.62
N ASP A 56 10.62 -11.23 -19.57
CA ASP A 56 10.96 -10.53 -18.32
C ASP A 56 10.03 -9.34 -18.06
N LEU A 57 8.73 -9.58 -18.21
CA LEU A 57 7.70 -8.62 -17.86
C LEU A 57 7.01 -9.05 -16.56
N ARG A 58 6.78 -8.09 -15.67
CA ARG A 58 6.21 -8.31 -14.35
C ARG A 58 4.98 -7.44 -14.14
N VAL A 59 4.07 -7.91 -13.29
CA VAL A 59 2.94 -7.11 -12.83
C VAL A 59 3.38 -6.31 -11.61
N THR A 60 3.09 -5.00 -11.63
CA THR A 60 3.38 -4.08 -10.53
C THR A 60 2.13 -3.26 -10.19
N PRO A 61 2.09 -2.53 -9.07
CA PRO A 61 0.97 -1.65 -8.75
C PRO A 61 0.69 -0.56 -9.80
N PHE A 62 1.68 -0.21 -10.63
CA PHE A 62 1.57 0.85 -11.65
C PHE A 62 1.29 0.33 -13.05
N SER A 63 1.62 -0.94 -13.34
CA SER A 63 1.48 -1.50 -14.70
C SER A 63 1.43 -3.02 -14.67
N THR A 64 0.60 -3.59 -15.55
CA THR A 64 0.57 -5.04 -15.81
C THR A 64 1.76 -5.50 -16.65
N VAL A 65 2.48 -4.55 -17.28
CA VAL A 65 3.63 -4.81 -18.16
C VAL A 65 4.77 -3.91 -17.70
N TYR A 66 5.62 -4.42 -16.82
CA TYR A 66 6.73 -3.69 -16.23
C TYR A 66 8.04 -4.46 -16.45
N PRO A 67 9.11 -3.85 -17.00
CA PRO A 67 10.37 -4.55 -17.24
C PRO A 67 11.03 -5.00 -15.93
N GLY A 68 11.46 -6.26 -15.85
CA GLY A 68 12.11 -6.79 -14.65
C GLY A 68 13.38 -6.04 -14.27
N VAL A 69 14.17 -5.61 -15.25
CA VAL A 69 15.37 -4.79 -15.04
C VAL A 69 15.05 -3.49 -14.30
N GLU A 70 13.90 -2.90 -14.53
CA GLU A 70 13.49 -1.66 -13.87
C GLU A 70 13.03 -1.88 -12.42
N ILE A 71 12.55 -3.11 -12.09
CA ILE A 71 12.33 -3.52 -10.70
C ILE A 71 13.67 -3.54 -9.95
N HIS A 72 14.72 -4.11 -10.54
CA HIS A 72 16.06 -4.10 -9.94
C HIS A 72 16.57 -2.66 -9.75
N ALA A 73 16.36 -1.78 -10.73
CA ALA A 73 16.70 -0.36 -10.60
C ALA A 73 15.99 0.29 -9.42
N THR A 74 14.69 0.03 -9.26
CA THR A 74 13.90 0.53 -8.12
C THR A 74 14.43 0.01 -6.78
N VAL A 75 14.75 -1.27 -6.69
CA VAL A 75 15.33 -1.85 -5.45
C VAL A 75 16.68 -1.21 -5.12
N ILE A 76 17.55 -1.00 -6.10
CA ILE A 76 18.83 -0.33 -5.92
C ILE A 76 18.62 1.12 -5.44
N ASP A 77 17.69 1.83 -6.05
CA ASP A 77 17.35 3.20 -5.64
C ASP A 77 16.82 3.24 -4.19
N ASN A 78 15.92 2.32 -3.83
CA ASN A 78 15.43 2.20 -2.46
C ASN A 78 16.58 1.96 -1.45
N ILE A 79 17.59 1.15 -1.82
CA ILE A 79 18.76 0.87 -0.98
C ILE A 79 19.65 2.12 -0.83
N LEU A 80 19.93 2.81 -1.93
CA LEU A 80 20.80 3.98 -1.95
C LEU A 80 20.21 5.15 -1.16
N HIS A 81 18.91 5.40 -1.34
CA HIS A 81 18.19 6.50 -0.68
C HIS A 81 17.58 6.10 0.66
N ARG A 82 17.70 4.83 1.07
CA ARG A 82 17.07 4.26 2.29
C ARG A 82 15.55 4.47 2.33
N ASN A 83 14.93 4.44 1.16
CA ASN A 83 13.51 4.68 0.97
C ASN A 83 12.72 3.35 0.90
N PHE A 84 12.65 2.66 2.02
CA PHE A 84 12.00 1.35 2.13
C PHE A 84 10.56 1.47 2.61
N LEU A 85 9.68 0.62 2.09
CA LEU A 85 8.41 0.35 2.76
C LEU A 85 8.67 -0.60 3.94
N THR A 86 8.13 -0.24 5.09
CA THR A 86 8.30 -1.01 6.33
C THR A 86 7.00 -1.70 6.71
N TYR A 87 7.07 -3.02 6.90
CA TYR A 87 6.01 -3.85 7.46
C TYR A 87 6.61 -4.86 8.42
N SER A 88 6.82 -4.44 9.66
CA SER A 88 7.46 -5.24 10.71
C SER A 88 6.44 -5.92 11.63
N GLY A 89 6.89 -6.84 12.48
CA GLY A 89 6.05 -7.46 13.50
C GLY A 89 5.38 -6.45 14.44
N TRP A 90 6.05 -5.33 14.75
CA TRP A 90 5.47 -4.24 15.53
C TRP A 90 4.29 -3.58 14.82
N ILE A 91 4.36 -3.38 13.49
CA ILE A 91 3.27 -2.80 12.71
C ILE A 91 2.07 -3.74 12.69
N ARG A 92 2.30 -5.05 12.59
CA ARG A 92 1.22 -6.07 12.73
C ARG A 92 0.52 -6.00 14.08
N PHE A 93 1.29 -5.81 15.17
CA PHE A 93 0.71 -5.60 16.49
C PHE A 93 -0.11 -4.31 16.55
N LEU A 94 0.38 -3.23 15.96
CA LEU A 94 -0.30 -1.95 15.88
C LEU A 94 -1.61 -2.06 15.06
N ASP A 95 -1.60 -2.76 13.93
CA ASP A 95 -2.80 -3.07 13.14
C ASP A 95 -3.86 -3.78 14.00
N MET A 96 -3.46 -4.76 14.81
CA MET A 96 -4.37 -5.46 15.72
C MET A 96 -4.97 -4.52 16.78
N CYS A 97 -4.15 -3.65 17.37
CA CYS A 97 -4.63 -2.63 18.31
C CYS A 97 -5.63 -1.66 17.67
N VAL A 98 -5.38 -1.24 16.42
CA VAL A 98 -6.29 -0.37 15.66
C VAL A 98 -7.62 -1.07 15.38
N ILE A 99 -7.60 -2.34 14.96
CA ILE A 99 -8.82 -3.13 14.75
C ILE A 99 -9.66 -3.20 16.03
N ILE A 100 -9.03 -3.51 17.16
CA ILE A 100 -9.72 -3.56 18.46
C ILE A 100 -10.26 -2.19 18.85
N ALA A 101 -9.46 -1.12 18.73
CA ALA A 101 -9.88 0.23 19.08
C ALA A 101 -11.06 0.72 18.24
N LEU A 102 -11.00 0.56 16.93
CA LEU A 102 -12.11 0.92 16.02
C LEU A 102 -13.35 0.06 16.28
N GLY A 103 -13.16 -1.23 16.57
CA GLY A 103 -14.24 -2.13 16.94
C GLY A 103 -14.95 -1.69 18.21
N LEU A 104 -14.19 -1.37 19.27
CA LEU A 104 -14.73 -0.86 20.53
C LEU A 104 -15.42 0.50 20.34
N LEU A 105 -14.80 1.43 19.64
CA LEU A 105 -15.40 2.75 19.36
C LEU A 105 -16.74 2.60 18.61
N ALA A 106 -16.76 1.80 17.54
CA ALA A 106 -17.97 1.54 16.80
C ALA A 106 -19.03 0.82 17.67
N GLY A 107 -18.64 -0.22 18.38
CA GLY A 107 -19.53 -0.99 19.25
C GLY A 107 -20.15 -0.19 20.40
N ILE A 108 -19.41 0.80 20.93
CA ILE A 108 -19.88 1.70 21.99
C ILE A 108 -20.71 2.86 21.43
N ALA A 109 -20.30 3.45 20.32
CA ALA A 109 -20.94 4.62 19.76
C ALA A 109 -22.25 4.28 19.04
N LEU A 110 -22.25 3.30 18.14
CA LEU A 110 -23.37 3.00 17.26
C LEU A 110 -24.69 2.68 17.98
N PRO A 111 -24.71 1.93 19.12
CA PRO A 111 -25.96 1.69 19.83
C PRO A 111 -26.63 2.94 20.40
N ARG A 112 -25.87 4.02 20.63
CA ARG A 112 -26.37 5.25 21.24
C ARG A 112 -27.06 6.19 20.24
N PHE A 113 -26.86 5.99 18.96
CA PHE A 113 -27.34 6.87 17.90
C PHE A 113 -28.34 6.15 16.99
N GLY A 114 -29.27 6.89 16.39
CA GLY A 114 -30.19 6.35 15.38
C GLY A 114 -29.46 5.89 14.09
N ALA A 115 -30.18 5.21 13.22
CA ALA A 115 -29.61 4.60 12.00
C ALA A 115 -28.87 5.62 11.11
N ILE A 116 -29.46 6.80 10.87
CA ILE A 116 -28.86 7.84 10.02
C ILE A 116 -27.58 8.39 10.64
N ALA A 117 -27.60 8.70 11.95
CA ALA A 117 -26.42 9.16 12.65
C ALA A 117 -25.34 8.06 12.72
N GLY A 118 -25.74 6.79 12.83
CA GLY A 118 -24.84 5.64 12.76
C GLY A 118 -24.08 5.57 11.44
N ILE A 119 -24.75 5.79 10.31
CA ILE A 119 -24.11 5.86 8.99
C ILE A 119 -23.07 7.00 8.94
N ALA A 120 -23.44 8.18 9.44
CA ALA A 120 -22.53 9.32 9.46
C ALA A 120 -21.29 9.06 10.32
N ILE A 121 -21.44 8.40 11.48
CA ILE A 121 -20.33 8.00 12.35
C ILE A 121 -19.39 7.03 11.63
N ILE A 122 -19.95 6.03 10.94
CA ILE A 122 -19.15 5.06 10.20
C ILE A 122 -18.36 5.73 9.09
N LEU A 123 -19.02 6.54 8.28
CA LEU A 123 -18.34 7.30 7.22
C LEU A 123 -17.22 8.16 7.78
N GLY A 124 -17.46 8.83 8.91
CA GLY A 124 -16.43 9.60 9.61
C GLY A 124 -15.25 8.74 10.07
N LEU A 125 -15.49 7.58 10.67
CA LEU A 125 -14.44 6.64 11.09
C LEU A 125 -13.64 6.10 9.90
N VAL A 126 -14.33 5.70 8.83
CA VAL A 126 -13.70 5.18 7.60
C VAL A 126 -12.82 6.25 6.96
N VAL A 127 -13.35 7.45 6.76
CA VAL A 127 -12.63 8.56 6.14
C VAL A 127 -11.44 8.99 7.00
N SER A 128 -11.63 9.15 8.31
CA SER A 128 -10.53 9.53 9.22
C SER A 128 -9.43 8.49 9.25
N PHE A 129 -9.78 7.21 9.33
CA PHE A 129 -8.79 6.13 9.28
C PHE A 129 -8.04 6.08 7.94
N PHE A 130 -8.76 6.25 6.81
CA PHE A 130 -8.14 6.32 5.50
C PHE A 130 -7.13 7.47 5.38
N LEU A 131 -7.51 8.67 5.84
CA LEU A 131 -6.63 9.84 5.81
C LEU A 131 -5.39 9.65 6.69
N VAL A 132 -5.57 9.12 7.91
CA VAL A 132 -4.45 8.84 8.83
C VAL A 132 -3.52 7.77 8.24
N ASN A 133 -4.07 6.69 7.67
CA ASN A 133 -3.27 5.64 7.05
C ASN A 133 -2.48 6.19 5.85
N THR A 134 -3.12 6.99 4.98
CA THR A 134 -2.46 7.62 3.83
C THR A 134 -1.35 8.58 4.29
N PHE A 135 -1.58 9.34 5.35
CA PHE A 135 -0.57 10.23 5.93
C PHE A 135 0.64 9.44 6.46
N ILE A 136 0.40 8.38 7.23
CA ILE A 136 1.47 7.51 7.77
C ILE A 136 2.25 6.86 6.63
N PHE A 137 1.55 6.35 5.61
CA PHE A 137 2.19 5.75 4.44
C PHE A 137 3.09 6.76 3.70
N SER A 138 2.59 7.96 3.42
CA SER A 138 3.31 8.96 2.61
C SER A 138 4.48 9.61 3.34
N HIS A 139 4.43 9.76 4.68
CA HIS A 139 5.47 10.45 5.44
C HIS A 139 6.47 9.50 6.10
N PHE A 140 6.05 8.31 6.47
CA PHE A 140 6.88 7.37 7.22
C PHE A 140 7.21 6.08 6.46
N ASN A 141 6.67 5.90 5.24
CA ASN A 141 6.81 4.67 4.46
C ASN A 141 6.38 3.41 5.25
N ILE A 142 5.41 3.56 6.15
CA ILE A 142 4.84 2.47 6.94
C ILE A 142 3.60 1.97 6.22
N TRP A 143 3.60 0.68 5.90
CA TRP A 143 2.43 0.04 5.32
C TRP A 143 1.59 -0.62 6.41
N MET A 144 0.41 -0.05 6.67
CA MET A 144 -0.60 -0.62 7.57
C MET A 144 -1.75 -1.23 6.77
N ASN A 145 -2.39 -2.24 7.34
CA ASN A 145 -3.56 -2.87 6.74
C ASN A 145 -4.76 -1.91 6.74
N LEU A 146 -5.31 -1.66 5.55
CA LEU A 146 -6.51 -0.85 5.39
C LEU A 146 -7.80 -1.69 5.49
N ILE A 147 -7.77 -2.90 4.96
CA ILE A 147 -8.97 -3.72 4.73
C ILE A 147 -9.58 -4.22 6.04
N TYR A 148 -8.79 -4.80 6.95
CA TYR A 148 -9.32 -5.42 8.17
C TYR A 148 -9.99 -4.42 9.13
N PRO A 149 -9.41 -3.24 9.42
CA PRO A 149 -10.08 -2.22 10.23
C PRO A 149 -11.41 -1.75 9.62
N LEU A 150 -11.46 -1.56 8.30
CA LEU A 150 -12.68 -1.15 7.61
C LEU A 150 -13.76 -2.23 7.67
N LEU A 151 -13.38 -3.49 7.40
CA LEU A 151 -14.29 -4.63 7.54
C LEU A 151 -14.87 -4.75 8.96
N THR A 152 -14.05 -4.52 9.98
CA THR A 152 -14.49 -4.57 11.38
C THR A 152 -15.60 -3.55 11.64
N VAL A 153 -15.41 -2.30 11.24
CA VAL A 153 -16.41 -1.23 11.42
C VAL A 153 -17.71 -1.56 10.69
N VAL A 154 -17.64 -2.00 9.44
CA VAL A 154 -18.81 -2.37 8.63
C VAL A 154 -19.54 -3.57 9.23
N THR A 155 -18.82 -4.61 9.66
CA THR A 155 -19.42 -5.81 10.25
C THR A 155 -20.15 -5.49 11.56
N ILE A 156 -19.57 -4.65 12.41
CA ILE A 156 -20.21 -4.23 13.67
C ILE A 156 -21.48 -3.43 13.38
N TYR A 157 -21.46 -2.53 12.40
CA TYR A 157 -22.64 -1.79 12.01
C TYR A 157 -23.78 -2.70 11.52
N LEU A 158 -23.45 -3.63 10.63
CA LEU A 158 -24.44 -4.58 10.13
C LEU A 158 -25.04 -5.41 11.30
N GLY A 159 -24.19 -5.89 12.20
CA GLY A 159 -24.63 -6.65 13.37
C GLY A 159 -25.57 -5.83 14.27
N ILE A 160 -25.22 -4.60 14.58
CA ILE A 160 -26.07 -3.70 15.39
C ILE A 160 -27.38 -3.37 14.68
N SER A 161 -27.34 -3.12 13.37
CA SER A 161 -28.52 -2.82 12.57
C SER A 161 -29.50 -3.98 12.53
N VAL A 162 -29.01 -5.20 12.34
CA VAL A 162 -29.81 -6.42 12.37
C VAL A 162 -30.38 -6.67 13.77
N TYR A 163 -29.58 -6.49 14.82
CA TYR A 163 -30.05 -6.62 16.20
C TYR A 163 -31.21 -5.65 16.51
N ARG A 164 -31.08 -4.39 16.15
CA ARG A 164 -32.12 -3.39 16.31
C ARG A 164 -33.40 -3.76 15.58
N TYR A 165 -33.27 -4.16 14.31
CA TYR A 165 -34.42 -4.56 13.49
C TYR A 165 -35.22 -5.68 14.16
N ILE A 166 -34.53 -6.73 14.64
CA ILE A 166 -35.17 -7.86 15.31
C ILE A 166 -35.83 -7.45 16.64
N THR A 167 -35.20 -6.53 17.39
CA THR A 167 -35.70 -6.11 18.69
C THR A 167 -36.91 -5.19 18.54
N GLU A 168 -36.87 -4.22 17.63
CA GLU A 168 -37.99 -3.35 17.35
C GLU A 168 -39.22 -4.08 16.78
N GLU A 169 -39.03 -5.14 16.04
CA GLU A 169 -40.12 -5.97 15.51
C GLU A 169 -40.80 -6.78 16.62
N LYS A 170 -40.03 -7.18 17.66
CA LYS A 170 -40.56 -7.90 18.83
C LYS A 170 -41.38 -6.98 19.77
N GLU A 171 -41.03 -5.71 19.89
CA GLU A 171 -41.74 -4.75 20.73
C GLU A 171 -43.06 -4.27 20.10
N LYS A 172 -43.24 -4.46 18.78
CA LYS A 172 -44.46 -4.08 18.04
C LYS A 172 -45.52 -5.20 17.98
N LYS A 173 -45.21 -6.38 18.49
CA LYS A 173 -46.12 -7.54 18.63
C LYS A 173 -46.57 -7.69 20.06
#